data_e2d6e32825064107383e0a0155cde124
#
_entry.id   e2d6e32825064107383e0a0155cde124
#
_cell.length_a   1.000
_cell.length_b   1.000
_cell.length_c   1.000
_cell.angle_alpha   90.00
_cell.angle_beta   90.00
_cell.angle_gamma   90.00
#
_symmetry.space_group_name_H-M   'P 1'
#
loop_
_entity.id
_entity.type
_entity.pdbx_description
1 polymer ?
#
loop_
_entity_poly.entity_id
_entity_poly.type
_entity_poly.pdbx_seq_one_letter_code
_entity_poly.pdbx_strand_id
1 'polypeptide(L)'
;MPDPFKLCILFGDSPDRPPQQISPGWEMAEVPVGIQLDPFQSNANWAAKRAEIASWNLPPIKASSHFLHHYGLVATGPGVDWEQLEFWTKRAFERLHVLDVTTVGVYGGFFRVREGFSRVEAMDQALRFCNMLADHARLYGITVALEPMGDLDTLWPRYLDGLAFARELGRSEVRLMADMNYFLKLPQPLEDIAKAPEYCVHCHIAGDHGQPGVGDMEAIYLRLFRILKDIGYEGGVSAACPWVSTVGGMLDFGLETSKTLRYLRDLRDRVYSE
;
A
#
# COMPACT_ATOMS: atom_id res chain seq x y z
N MET A 1 22.30 -11.47 -11.35
CA MET A 1 21.67 -10.19 -10.97
C MET A 1 20.40 -10.56 -10.19
N PRO A 2 20.02 -9.80 -9.17
CA PRO A 2 18.73 -10.05 -8.50
C PRO A 2 17.59 -9.92 -9.51
N ASP A 3 16.50 -10.65 -9.28
CA ASP A 3 15.29 -10.48 -10.08
C ASP A 3 14.72 -9.07 -9.88
N PRO A 4 14.20 -8.43 -10.93
CA PRO A 4 13.63 -7.11 -10.79
C PRO A 4 12.35 -7.15 -9.93
N PHE A 5 12.09 -6.06 -9.19
CA PHE A 5 10.83 -5.86 -8.50
C PHE A 5 9.64 -5.94 -9.45
N LYS A 6 8.45 -6.22 -8.93
CA LYS A 6 7.24 -6.42 -9.72
C LYS A 6 6.49 -5.09 -9.91
N LEU A 7 6.09 -4.80 -11.15
CA LEU A 7 5.21 -3.67 -11.45
C LEU A 7 3.79 -4.02 -11.04
N CYS A 8 3.27 -3.28 -10.08
CA CYS A 8 1.98 -3.49 -9.45
C CYS A 8 1.01 -2.34 -9.77
N ILE A 9 -0.28 -2.63 -9.78
CA ILE A 9 -1.33 -1.62 -9.97
C ILE A 9 -2.36 -1.72 -8.85
N LEU A 10 -2.64 -0.57 -8.18
CA LEU A 10 -3.79 -0.43 -7.29
C LEU A 10 -5.05 -0.15 -8.13
N PHE A 11 -6.12 -0.88 -7.87
CA PHE A 11 -7.38 -0.79 -8.61
C PHE A 11 -8.60 -0.86 -7.69
N GLY A 12 -9.77 -0.48 -8.23
CA GLY A 12 -11.07 -0.70 -7.58
C GLY A 12 -11.31 0.21 -6.37
N ASP A 13 -10.57 1.28 -6.25
CA ASP A 13 -10.72 2.33 -5.27
C ASP A 13 -11.67 3.45 -5.74
N SER A 14 -12.05 3.45 -7.03
CA SER A 14 -12.99 4.38 -7.64
C SER A 14 -13.80 3.73 -8.78
N PRO A 15 -15.08 4.13 -8.98
CA PRO A 15 -15.94 3.59 -10.05
C PRO A 15 -15.45 3.88 -11.48
N ASP A 16 -14.69 4.93 -11.68
CA ASP A 16 -14.11 5.31 -12.98
C ASP A 16 -12.84 4.51 -13.35
N ARG A 17 -12.45 3.58 -12.49
CA ARG A 17 -11.27 2.69 -12.65
C ARG A 17 -11.69 1.23 -12.57
N PRO A 18 -12.52 0.77 -13.51
CA PRO A 18 -13.04 -0.59 -13.46
C PRO A 18 -11.91 -1.59 -13.72
N PRO A 19 -11.79 -2.63 -12.87
CA PRO A 19 -10.71 -3.62 -12.96
C PRO A 19 -10.60 -4.28 -14.33
N GLN A 20 -11.74 -4.47 -15.01
CA GLN A 20 -11.82 -5.11 -16.34
C GLN A 20 -11.14 -4.31 -17.45
N GLN A 21 -10.84 -3.03 -17.22
CA GLN A 21 -10.15 -2.17 -18.19
C GLN A 21 -8.64 -2.10 -17.95
N ILE A 22 -8.12 -2.74 -16.90
CA ILE A 22 -6.67 -2.77 -16.66
C ILE A 22 -5.99 -3.44 -17.85
N SER A 23 -5.02 -2.73 -18.44
CA SER A 23 -4.25 -3.28 -19.55
C SER A 23 -3.45 -4.52 -19.14
N PRO A 24 -3.30 -5.53 -20.02
CA PRO A 24 -2.51 -6.70 -19.70
C PRO A 24 -1.02 -6.37 -19.55
N GLY A 25 -0.31 -7.19 -18.78
CA GLY A 25 1.15 -7.12 -18.62
C GLY A 25 1.63 -6.53 -17.31
N TRP A 26 0.74 -6.03 -16.44
CA TRP A 26 1.06 -5.81 -15.03
C TRP A 26 1.41 -7.14 -14.37
N GLU A 27 2.37 -7.13 -13.43
CA GLU A 27 2.92 -8.35 -12.83
C GLU A 27 2.24 -8.70 -11.51
N MET A 28 1.66 -7.69 -10.86
CA MET A 28 0.88 -7.81 -9.63
C MET A 28 -0.31 -6.85 -9.64
N ALA A 29 -1.32 -7.18 -8.85
CA ALA A 29 -2.43 -6.29 -8.53
C ALA A 29 -2.51 -6.06 -7.02
N GLU A 30 -3.01 -4.89 -6.66
CA GLU A 30 -3.28 -4.46 -5.29
C GLU A 30 -4.74 -4.08 -5.14
N VAL A 31 -5.39 -4.55 -4.06
CA VAL A 31 -6.80 -4.37 -3.81
C VAL A 31 -7.08 -3.61 -2.51
N PRO A 32 -7.98 -2.61 -2.49
CA PRO A 32 -8.35 -1.91 -1.26
C PRO A 32 -9.24 -2.79 -0.37
N VAL A 33 -8.84 -3.00 0.90
CA VAL A 33 -9.61 -3.81 1.87
C VAL A 33 -11.01 -3.26 2.08
N GLY A 34 -11.13 -1.98 2.42
CA GLY A 34 -12.40 -1.38 2.80
C GLY A 34 -13.45 -1.37 1.70
N ILE A 35 -13.04 -1.34 0.43
CA ILE A 35 -13.97 -1.25 -0.72
C ILE A 35 -14.26 -2.63 -1.31
N GLN A 36 -13.22 -3.42 -1.55
CA GLN A 36 -13.36 -4.66 -2.32
C GLN A 36 -13.58 -5.87 -1.41
N LEU A 37 -12.97 -5.89 -0.24
CA LEU A 37 -13.13 -7.00 0.70
C LEU A 37 -14.26 -6.75 1.71
N ASP A 38 -14.43 -5.50 2.14
CA ASP A 38 -15.44 -5.03 3.10
C ASP A 38 -15.73 -6.02 4.26
N PRO A 39 -14.88 -6.08 5.27
CA PRO A 39 -15.02 -7.02 6.39
C PRO A 39 -16.35 -6.97 7.15
N PHE A 40 -17.11 -5.85 7.07
CA PHE A 40 -18.43 -5.76 7.69
C PHE A 40 -19.55 -6.43 6.90
N GLN A 41 -19.35 -6.69 5.60
CA GLN A 41 -20.37 -7.35 4.80
C GLN A 41 -20.58 -8.82 5.20
N SER A 42 -21.79 -9.31 4.92
CA SER A 42 -22.15 -10.71 5.16
C SER A 42 -21.24 -11.68 4.37
N ASN A 43 -21.16 -12.92 4.81
CA ASN A 43 -20.42 -13.96 4.09
C ASN A 43 -21.03 -14.26 2.72
N ALA A 44 -22.36 -14.10 2.55
CA ALA A 44 -23.02 -14.26 1.25
C ALA A 44 -22.59 -13.17 0.26
N ASN A 45 -22.56 -11.89 0.71
CA ASN A 45 -22.09 -10.79 -0.13
C ASN A 45 -20.60 -10.93 -0.47
N TRP A 46 -19.79 -11.36 0.51
CA TRP A 46 -18.38 -11.66 0.25
C TRP A 46 -18.19 -12.78 -0.76
N ALA A 47 -18.98 -13.86 -0.68
CA ALA A 47 -18.92 -14.94 -1.67
C ALA A 47 -19.24 -14.46 -3.09
N ALA A 48 -20.23 -13.58 -3.24
CA ALA A 48 -20.56 -12.95 -4.52
C ALA A 48 -19.43 -12.04 -5.02
N LYS A 49 -18.88 -11.19 -4.13
CA LYS A 49 -17.74 -10.30 -4.47
C LYS A 49 -16.50 -11.09 -4.85
N ARG A 50 -16.19 -12.17 -4.15
CA ARG A 50 -15.07 -13.05 -4.49
C ARG A 50 -15.24 -13.68 -5.88
N ALA A 51 -16.45 -14.12 -6.23
CA ALA A 51 -16.75 -14.65 -7.56
C ALA A 51 -16.60 -13.57 -8.64
N GLU A 52 -17.02 -12.34 -8.34
CA GLU A 52 -16.80 -11.17 -9.20
C GLU A 52 -15.31 -10.91 -9.42
N ILE A 53 -14.51 -10.81 -8.34
CA ILE A 53 -13.05 -10.62 -8.41
C ILE A 53 -12.39 -11.73 -9.25
N ALA A 54 -12.79 -12.97 -9.05
CA ALA A 54 -12.25 -14.10 -9.82
C ALA A 54 -12.59 -14.05 -11.31
N SER A 55 -13.64 -13.31 -11.70
CA SER A 55 -14.02 -13.09 -13.11
C SER A 55 -13.19 -12.00 -13.79
N TRP A 56 -12.48 -11.16 -13.03
CA TRP A 56 -11.61 -10.13 -13.57
C TRP A 56 -10.33 -10.77 -14.10
N ASN A 57 -9.95 -10.44 -15.31
CA ASN A 57 -8.70 -10.94 -15.90
C ASN A 57 -7.50 -10.12 -15.41
N LEU A 58 -7.24 -10.19 -14.10
CA LEU A 58 -6.17 -9.45 -13.43
C LEU A 58 -4.88 -10.26 -13.30
N PRO A 59 -3.74 -9.60 -13.17
CA PRO A 59 -2.54 -10.26 -12.63
C PRO A 59 -2.79 -10.76 -11.20
N PRO A 60 -1.92 -11.63 -10.66
CA PRO A 60 -2.07 -12.12 -9.28
C PRO A 60 -2.23 -10.98 -8.27
N ILE A 61 -3.29 -11.02 -7.47
CA ILE A 61 -3.50 -10.07 -6.37
C ILE A 61 -2.59 -10.50 -5.21
N LYS A 62 -1.49 -9.79 -4.99
CA LYS A 62 -0.51 -10.10 -3.95
C LYS A 62 -0.38 -9.03 -2.88
N ALA A 63 -0.90 -7.82 -3.17
CA ALA A 63 -0.90 -6.71 -2.25
C ALA A 63 -2.32 -6.21 -1.95
N SER A 64 -2.46 -5.53 -0.84
CA SER A 64 -3.68 -4.85 -0.44
C SER A 64 -3.34 -3.60 0.34
N SER A 65 -4.24 -2.60 0.32
CA SER A 65 -4.10 -1.34 1.05
C SER A 65 -5.44 -0.84 1.59
N HIS A 66 -5.49 0.41 2.03
CA HIS A 66 -6.71 1.06 2.52
C HIS A 66 -7.41 0.24 3.64
N PHE A 67 -6.61 -0.30 4.59
CA PHE A 67 -7.05 -1.29 5.56
C PHE A 67 -8.28 -0.87 6.37
N LEU A 68 -8.30 0.35 6.92
CA LEU A 68 -9.40 0.89 7.74
C LEU A 68 -10.27 1.93 7.01
N HIS A 69 -10.06 2.17 5.72
CA HIS A 69 -10.80 3.20 4.98
C HIS A 69 -12.30 2.87 4.89
N HIS A 70 -13.11 3.93 4.86
CA HIS A 70 -14.55 4.00 4.64
C HIS A 70 -15.45 3.78 5.86
N TYR A 71 -14.97 3.27 6.99
CA TYR A 71 -15.86 2.91 8.12
C TYR A 71 -15.65 3.75 9.39
N GLY A 72 -14.86 4.83 9.29
CA GLY A 72 -14.58 5.70 10.43
C GLY A 72 -13.78 5.04 11.55
N LEU A 73 -13.24 3.86 11.29
CA LEU A 73 -12.34 3.16 12.23
C LEU A 73 -11.03 3.93 12.36
N VAL A 74 -10.57 4.07 13.59
CA VAL A 74 -9.28 4.70 13.93
C VAL A 74 -8.51 3.79 14.87
N ALA A 75 -7.18 3.80 14.73
CA ALA A 75 -6.29 3.01 15.57
C ALA A 75 -5.84 3.74 16.83
N THR A 76 -5.96 5.09 16.83
CA THR A 76 -5.55 5.94 17.96
C THR A 76 -6.57 7.04 18.24
N GLY A 77 -6.64 7.48 19.48
CA GLY A 77 -7.52 8.56 19.95
C GLY A 77 -8.54 8.09 21.00
N PRO A 78 -9.38 9.00 21.51
CA PRO A 78 -10.32 8.71 22.59
C PRO A 78 -11.49 7.82 22.18
N GLY A 79 -11.73 7.64 20.87
CA GLY A 79 -12.88 6.89 20.33
C GLY A 79 -12.50 5.56 19.69
N VAL A 80 -11.37 4.95 20.07
CA VAL A 80 -10.98 3.64 19.52
C VAL A 80 -11.94 2.54 19.99
N ASP A 81 -12.64 1.94 19.05
CA ASP A 81 -13.51 0.78 19.28
C ASP A 81 -12.74 -0.52 19.03
N TRP A 82 -12.22 -1.10 20.12
CA TRP A 82 -11.38 -2.30 20.06
C TRP A 82 -12.13 -3.53 19.59
N GLU A 83 -13.43 -3.64 19.90
CA GLU A 83 -14.26 -4.76 19.45
C GLU A 83 -14.46 -4.73 17.94
N GLN A 84 -14.77 -3.55 17.39
CA GLN A 84 -14.91 -3.39 15.95
C GLN A 84 -13.58 -3.56 15.22
N LEU A 85 -12.46 -3.06 15.79
CA LEU A 85 -11.13 -3.25 15.20
C LEU A 85 -10.76 -4.75 15.17
N GLU A 86 -10.99 -5.51 16.23
CA GLU A 86 -10.74 -6.95 16.25
C GLU A 86 -11.62 -7.69 15.23
N PHE A 87 -12.91 -7.41 15.20
CA PHE A 87 -13.84 -8.00 14.23
C PHE A 87 -13.42 -7.70 12.79
N TRP A 88 -13.09 -6.44 12.49
CA TRP A 88 -12.61 -6.00 11.20
C TRP A 88 -11.33 -6.72 10.80
N THR A 89 -10.33 -6.67 11.67
CA THR A 89 -9.00 -7.25 11.44
C THR A 89 -9.09 -8.74 11.13
N LYS A 90 -9.76 -9.49 11.98
CA LYS A 90 -9.98 -10.93 11.77
C LYS A 90 -10.55 -11.22 10.39
N ARG A 91 -11.65 -10.57 10.03
CA ARG A 91 -12.32 -10.82 8.75
C ARG A 91 -11.55 -10.28 7.55
N ALA A 92 -10.82 -9.18 7.71
CA ALA A 92 -9.94 -8.69 6.67
C ALA A 92 -8.87 -9.74 6.33
N PHE A 93 -8.17 -10.26 7.33
CA PHE A 93 -7.12 -11.26 7.09
C PHE A 93 -7.67 -12.59 6.56
N GLU A 94 -8.84 -13.05 7.00
CA GLU A 94 -9.53 -14.20 6.40
C GLU A 94 -9.77 -13.99 4.90
N ARG A 95 -10.25 -12.81 4.51
CA ARG A 95 -10.55 -12.47 3.11
C ARG A 95 -9.30 -12.26 2.25
N LEU A 96 -8.27 -11.61 2.82
CA LEU A 96 -6.97 -11.46 2.18
C LEU A 96 -6.34 -12.83 1.86
N HIS A 97 -6.37 -13.74 2.84
CA HIS A 97 -5.87 -15.11 2.65
C HIS A 97 -6.60 -15.86 1.53
N VAL A 98 -7.93 -15.73 1.46
CA VAL A 98 -8.74 -16.34 0.39
C VAL A 98 -8.38 -15.82 -1.01
N LEU A 99 -7.88 -14.58 -1.12
CA LEU A 99 -7.39 -13.98 -2.36
C LEU A 99 -5.90 -14.22 -2.62
N ASP A 100 -5.22 -14.99 -1.75
CA ASP A 100 -3.77 -15.26 -1.84
C ASP A 100 -2.91 -13.98 -1.76
N VAL A 101 -3.39 -12.97 -1.02
CA VAL A 101 -2.65 -11.74 -0.72
C VAL A 101 -1.54 -12.04 0.29
N THR A 102 -0.34 -11.56 0.01
CA THR A 102 0.83 -11.77 0.86
C THR A 102 1.28 -10.53 1.65
N THR A 103 0.85 -9.35 1.22
CA THR A 103 1.22 -8.07 1.85
C THR A 103 0.02 -7.16 1.99
N VAL A 104 -0.20 -6.59 3.17
CA VAL A 104 -1.26 -5.62 3.42
C VAL A 104 -0.72 -4.30 3.95
N GLY A 105 -0.97 -3.22 3.23
CA GLY A 105 -0.63 -1.86 3.59
C GLY A 105 -1.59 -1.27 4.64
N VAL A 106 -1.03 -0.75 5.72
CA VAL A 106 -1.77 -0.08 6.79
C VAL A 106 -1.33 1.38 6.88
N TYR A 107 -2.21 2.24 6.43
CA TYR A 107 -2.00 3.68 6.27
C TYR A 107 -1.75 4.40 7.61
N GLY A 108 -0.67 5.14 7.70
CA GLY A 108 -0.27 5.87 8.91
C GLY A 108 -1.28 6.93 9.39
N GLY A 109 -2.20 7.36 8.53
CA GLY A 109 -3.26 8.30 8.87
C GLY A 109 -4.27 7.80 9.91
N PHE A 110 -4.31 6.49 10.17
CA PHE A 110 -5.13 5.92 11.26
C PHE A 110 -4.48 6.08 12.63
N PHE A 111 -3.23 6.49 12.69
CA PHE A 111 -2.41 6.65 13.88
C PHE A 111 -2.08 8.13 14.16
N ARG A 112 -3.08 9.00 14.01
CA ARG A 112 -2.94 10.43 14.29
C ARG A 112 -2.99 10.72 15.79
N VAL A 113 -2.14 11.64 16.23
CA VAL A 113 -2.21 12.25 17.56
C VAL A 113 -3.17 13.41 17.48
N ARG A 114 -4.42 13.20 17.91
CA ARG A 114 -5.47 14.23 17.86
C ARG A 114 -5.19 15.32 18.88
N GLU A 115 -5.65 16.53 18.59
CA GLU A 115 -5.56 17.65 19.52
C GLU A 115 -6.15 17.28 20.90
N GLY A 116 -5.40 17.60 21.96
CA GLY A 116 -5.78 17.26 23.34
C GLY A 116 -5.62 15.79 23.74
N PHE A 117 -5.14 14.92 22.84
CA PHE A 117 -4.88 13.51 23.16
C PHE A 117 -3.37 13.28 23.38
N SER A 118 -3.03 12.48 24.38
CA SER A 118 -1.65 12.17 24.72
C SER A 118 -0.94 11.36 23.63
N ARG A 119 0.24 11.82 23.18
CA ARG A 119 1.08 11.06 22.25
C ARG A 119 1.53 9.71 22.84
N VAL A 120 1.73 9.64 24.15
CA VAL A 120 2.09 8.38 24.84
C VAL A 120 0.93 7.40 24.74
N GLU A 121 -0.30 7.83 25.08
CA GLU A 121 -1.48 6.99 24.96
C GLU A 121 -1.76 6.57 23.50
N ALA A 122 -1.55 7.47 22.54
CA ALA A 122 -1.66 7.13 21.13
C ALA A 122 -0.63 6.07 20.71
N MET A 123 0.60 6.14 21.26
CA MET A 123 1.64 5.12 21.01
C MET A 123 1.26 3.77 21.60
N ASP A 124 0.75 3.74 22.84
CA ASP A 124 0.29 2.51 23.49
C ASP A 124 -0.87 1.86 22.71
N GLN A 125 -1.80 2.67 22.19
CA GLN A 125 -2.88 2.20 21.33
C GLN A 125 -2.33 1.65 20.01
N ALA A 126 -1.36 2.32 19.39
CA ALA A 126 -0.71 1.87 18.17
C ALA A 126 0.03 0.54 18.37
N LEU A 127 0.77 0.39 19.47
CA LEU A 127 1.43 -0.87 19.84
C LEU A 127 0.41 -1.99 20.01
N ARG A 128 -0.70 -1.73 20.71
CA ARG A 128 -1.78 -2.71 20.89
C ARG A 128 -2.38 -3.13 19.54
N PHE A 129 -2.71 -2.18 18.68
CA PHE A 129 -3.32 -2.48 17.38
C PHE A 129 -2.35 -3.20 16.43
N CYS A 130 -1.09 -2.77 16.36
CA CYS A 130 -0.08 -3.43 15.53
C CYS A 130 0.26 -4.85 16.02
N ASN A 131 0.18 -5.13 17.33
CA ASN A 131 0.27 -6.50 17.85
C ASN A 131 -0.93 -7.34 17.40
N MET A 132 -2.16 -6.81 17.47
CA MET A 132 -3.37 -7.46 16.93
C MET A 132 -3.21 -7.78 15.43
N LEU A 133 -2.76 -6.82 14.63
CA LEU A 133 -2.47 -7.03 13.20
C LEU A 133 -1.47 -8.16 13.01
N ALA A 134 -0.36 -8.15 13.75
CA ALA A 134 0.69 -9.15 13.65
C ALA A 134 0.20 -10.56 14.04
N ASP A 135 -0.66 -10.68 15.05
CA ASP A 135 -1.22 -11.97 15.46
C ASP A 135 -2.09 -12.58 14.36
N HIS A 136 -2.96 -11.79 13.71
CA HIS A 136 -3.75 -12.24 12.57
C HIS A 136 -2.87 -12.50 11.33
N ALA A 137 -1.90 -11.63 11.05
CA ALA A 137 -0.97 -11.77 9.94
C ALA A 137 -0.20 -13.10 9.99
N ARG A 138 0.29 -13.47 11.18
CA ARG A 138 1.01 -14.73 11.39
C ARG A 138 0.17 -15.97 11.09
N LEU A 139 -1.12 -15.95 11.40
CA LEU A 139 -2.03 -17.08 11.15
C LEU A 139 -2.12 -17.42 9.66
N TYR A 140 -1.96 -16.42 8.79
CA TYR A 140 -2.15 -16.54 7.34
C TYR A 140 -0.88 -16.35 6.52
N GLY A 141 0.27 -16.12 7.17
CA GLY A 141 1.53 -15.85 6.47
C GLY A 141 1.53 -14.54 5.68
N ILE A 142 0.77 -13.54 6.15
CA ILE A 142 0.65 -12.22 5.52
C ILE A 142 1.60 -11.25 6.23
N THR A 143 2.25 -10.38 5.47
CA THR A 143 3.08 -9.29 6.01
C THR A 143 2.27 -7.99 6.08
N VAL A 144 2.29 -7.33 7.22
CA VAL A 144 1.73 -5.99 7.42
C VAL A 144 2.78 -4.96 7.05
N ALA A 145 2.47 -4.09 6.10
CA ALA A 145 3.33 -2.98 5.68
C ALA A 145 2.77 -1.66 6.24
N LEU A 146 3.36 -1.17 7.32
CA LEU A 146 3.01 0.15 7.87
C LEU A 146 3.49 1.24 6.92
N GLU A 147 2.64 2.23 6.67
CA GLU A 147 2.89 3.31 5.73
C GLU A 147 3.08 4.65 6.45
N PRO A 148 4.32 5.12 6.67
CA PRO A 148 4.61 6.47 7.13
C PRO A 148 4.13 7.51 6.13
N MET A 149 3.37 8.54 6.55
CA MET A 149 2.56 9.31 5.61
C MET A 149 2.92 10.81 5.43
N GLY A 150 4.02 11.28 5.97
CA GLY A 150 4.46 12.66 5.75
C GLY A 150 3.64 13.74 6.46
N ASP A 151 2.82 13.40 7.46
CA ASP A 151 2.07 14.35 8.29
C ASP A 151 2.61 14.36 9.71
N LEU A 152 2.94 15.57 10.22
CA LEU A 152 3.56 15.75 11.53
C LEU A 152 2.66 15.39 12.72
N ASP A 153 1.36 15.32 12.51
CA ASP A 153 0.38 14.91 13.51
C ASP A 153 0.19 13.38 13.60
N THR A 154 0.93 12.60 12.79
CA THR A 154 0.95 11.13 12.91
C THR A 154 2.03 10.65 13.86
N LEU A 155 1.96 9.38 14.28
CA LEU A 155 2.96 8.79 15.16
C LEU A 155 4.32 8.61 14.46
N TRP A 156 4.30 8.32 13.16
CA TRP A 156 5.50 8.18 12.32
C TRP A 156 5.37 8.95 11.00
N PRO A 157 5.68 10.27 11.05
CA PRO A 157 5.60 11.12 9.86
C PRO A 157 6.67 10.80 8.81
N ARG A 158 7.82 10.23 9.22
CA ARG A 158 8.92 9.87 8.33
C ARG A 158 9.13 8.36 8.27
N TYR A 159 9.76 7.89 7.20
CA TYR A 159 10.10 6.47 7.03
C TYR A 159 10.93 5.92 8.20
N LEU A 160 11.94 6.68 8.66
CA LEU A 160 12.77 6.28 9.80
C LEU A 160 12.01 6.27 11.14
N ASP A 161 10.98 7.09 11.30
CA ASP A 161 10.11 7.03 12.49
C ASP A 161 9.32 5.72 12.51
N GLY A 162 8.78 5.33 11.33
CA GLY A 162 8.13 4.02 11.16
C GLY A 162 9.10 2.85 11.37
N LEU A 163 10.34 2.98 10.91
CA LEU A 163 11.38 1.96 11.13
C LEU A 163 11.71 1.81 12.61
N ALA A 164 11.86 2.90 13.34
CA ALA A 164 12.10 2.86 14.78
C ALA A 164 10.94 2.18 15.51
N PHE A 165 9.70 2.52 15.18
CA PHE A 165 8.51 1.89 15.74
C PHE A 165 8.44 0.39 15.42
N ALA A 166 8.65 -0.02 14.17
CA ALA A 166 8.60 -1.43 13.78
C ALA A 166 9.68 -2.27 14.47
N ARG A 167 10.87 -1.68 14.74
CA ARG A 167 11.94 -2.30 15.52
C ARG A 167 11.57 -2.44 17.00
N GLU A 168 10.97 -1.42 17.59
CA GLU A 168 10.50 -1.44 18.97
C GLU A 168 9.37 -2.46 19.16
N LEU A 169 8.43 -2.53 18.22
CA LEU A 169 7.36 -3.54 18.21
C LEU A 169 7.91 -4.97 18.17
N GLY A 170 9.04 -5.20 17.48
CA GLY A 170 9.77 -6.46 17.47
C GLY A 170 9.05 -7.64 16.82
N ARG A 171 8.01 -7.38 15.98
CA ARG A 171 7.20 -8.41 15.31
C ARG A 171 7.69 -8.64 13.89
N SER A 172 7.99 -9.90 13.57
CA SER A 172 8.47 -10.27 12.22
C SER A 172 7.42 -10.07 11.12
N GLU A 173 6.16 -10.08 11.49
CA GLU A 173 5.03 -9.89 10.59
C GLU A 173 4.82 -8.43 10.18
N VAL A 174 5.44 -7.47 10.92
CA VAL A 174 5.26 -6.04 10.69
C VAL A 174 6.52 -5.45 10.04
N ARG A 175 6.32 -4.82 8.90
CA ARG A 175 7.33 -4.20 8.05
C ARG A 175 6.85 -2.82 7.62
N LEU A 176 7.48 -2.23 6.60
CA LEU A 176 7.18 -0.89 6.12
C LEU A 176 6.80 -0.89 4.64
N MET A 177 5.96 0.05 4.30
CA MET A 177 5.73 0.51 2.94
C MET A 177 6.47 1.84 2.73
N ALA A 178 7.08 1.99 1.57
CA ALA A 178 7.65 3.25 1.11
C ALA A 178 6.72 3.89 0.08
N ASP A 179 5.96 4.90 0.47
CA ASP A 179 5.21 5.72 -0.49
C ASP A 179 6.02 6.96 -0.88
N MET A 180 6.40 7.02 -2.15
CA MET A 180 7.20 8.11 -2.70
C MET A 180 6.54 9.49 -2.47
N ASN A 181 5.21 9.58 -2.52
CA ASN A 181 4.52 10.84 -2.28
C ASN A 181 4.79 11.39 -0.88
N TYR A 182 4.89 10.51 0.12
CA TYR A 182 5.15 10.93 1.49
C TYR A 182 6.63 11.28 1.74
N PHE A 183 7.54 10.70 0.96
CA PHE A 183 8.94 11.16 0.94
C PHE A 183 9.05 12.59 0.38
N LEU A 184 8.20 12.97 -0.56
CA LEU A 184 8.18 14.31 -1.16
C LEU A 184 7.39 15.32 -0.32
N LYS A 185 6.26 14.89 0.24
CA LYS A 185 5.39 15.73 1.06
C LYS A 185 6.09 16.24 2.32
N LEU A 186 6.79 15.39 3.02
CA LEU A 186 7.70 15.74 4.11
C LEU A 186 9.12 15.35 3.68
N PRO A 187 9.89 16.28 3.10
CA PRO A 187 11.16 15.97 2.46
C PRO A 187 12.09 15.13 3.34
N GLN A 188 12.47 13.97 2.81
CA GLN A 188 13.39 13.00 3.43
C GLN A 188 14.15 12.25 2.33
N PRO A 189 15.37 11.77 2.60
CA PRO A 189 16.16 11.04 1.60
C PRO A 189 15.48 9.72 1.21
N LEU A 190 15.37 9.41 -0.09
CA LEU A 190 14.92 8.08 -0.56
C LEU A 190 15.86 6.96 -0.08
N GLU A 191 17.13 7.28 0.13
CA GLU A 191 18.17 6.37 0.66
C GLU A 191 17.86 5.87 2.07
N ASP A 192 16.91 6.48 2.79
CA ASP A 192 16.45 5.96 4.07
C ASP A 192 15.85 4.55 3.94
N ILE A 193 15.33 4.20 2.77
CA ILE A 193 14.85 2.84 2.45
C ILE A 193 15.98 1.81 2.57
N ALA A 194 17.18 2.18 2.13
CA ALA A 194 18.35 1.29 2.15
C ALA A 194 18.98 1.09 3.53
N LYS A 195 18.57 1.86 4.55
CA LYS A 195 19.11 1.72 5.92
C LYS A 195 18.66 0.44 6.64
N ALA A 196 17.57 -0.17 6.18
CA ALA A 196 17.06 -1.44 6.68
C ALA A 196 16.25 -2.14 5.55
N PRO A 197 16.94 -2.71 4.54
CA PRO A 197 16.31 -3.28 3.35
C PRO A 197 15.24 -4.32 3.66
N GLU A 198 15.47 -5.13 4.69
CA GLU A 198 14.55 -6.18 5.15
C GLU A 198 13.21 -5.66 5.67
N TYR A 199 13.10 -4.36 5.95
CA TYR A 199 11.84 -3.75 6.36
C TYR A 199 11.01 -3.22 5.19
N CYS A 200 11.58 -2.89 4.04
CA CYS A 200 10.83 -2.42 2.88
C CYS A 200 10.19 -3.61 2.15
N VAL A 201 8.88 -3.79 2.25
CA VAL A 201 8.16 -4.93 1.65
C VAL A 201 7.15 -4.52 0.59
N HIS A 202 6.82 -3.24 0.48
CA HIS A 202 5.95 -2.69 -0.55
C HIS A 202 6.30 -1.24 -0.85
N CYS A 203 6.06 -0.80 -2.08
CA CYS A 203 6.27 0.57 -2.49
C CYS A 203 5.06 1.11 -3.23
N HIS A 204 4.68 2.36 -2.94
CA HIS A 204 3.72 3.13 -3.71
C HIS A 204 4.41 4.24 -4.49
N ILE A 205 3.96 4.46 -5.72
CA ILE A 205 4.41 5.55 -6.59
C ILE A 205 3.22 6.24 -7.24
N ALA A 206 3.34 7.54 -7.42
CA ALA A 206 2.42 8.37 -8.20
C ALA A 206 3.22 9.46 -8.93
N GLY A 207 2.61 10.07 -9.93
CA GLY A 207 3.11 11.31 -10.51
C GLY A 207 2.70 12.53 -9.67
N ASP A 208 3.30 13.66 -9.94
CA ASP A 208 2.95 14.95 -9.32
C ASP A 208 1.57 15.49 -9.77
N HIS A 209 1.08 15.01 -10.91
CA HIS A 209 -0.20 15.42 -11.51
C HIS A 209 -1.10 14.25 -11.91
N GLY A 210 -0.83 13.03 -11.42
CA GLY A 210 -1.62 11.85 -11.77
C GLY A 210 -0.81 10.55 -11.66
N GLN A 211 -0.95 9.68 -12.67
CA GLN A 211 -0.20 8.43 -12.75
C GLN A 211 1.25 8.65 -13.19
N PRO A 212 2.17 7.71 -12.90
CA PRO A 212 3.53 7.77 -13.42
C PRO A 212 3.57 7.90 -14.94
N GLY A 213 4.44 8.80 -15.43
CA GLY A 213 4.50 9.20 -16.84
C GLY A 213 3.70 10.47 -17.16
N VAL A 214 2.97 11.02 -16.18
CA VAL A 214 2.36 12.36 -16.21
C VAL A 214 3.16 13.26 -15.29
N GLY A 215 3.57 14.44 -15.79
CA GLY A 215 4.47 15.36 -15.07
C GLY A 215 5.95 15.00 -15.23
N ASP A 216 6.80 15.56 -14.37
CA ASP A 216 8.27 15.48 -14.46
C ASP A 216 8.89 14.79 -13.24
N MET A 217 8.60 13.51 -13.08
CA MET A 217 9.08 12.71 -11.94
C MET A 217 10.14 11.66 -12.32
N GLU A 218 10.59 11.60 -13.59
CA GLU A 218 11.46 10.53 -14.09
C GLU A 218 12.75 10.37 -13.26
N ALA A 219 13.41 11.48 -12.94
CA ALA A 219 14.65 11.43 -12.16
C ALA A 219 14.47 10.81 -10.78
N ILE A 220 13.29 11.03 -10.15
CA ILE A 220 12.94 10.49 -8.84
C ILE A 220 12.64 8.99 -8.95
N TYR A 221 11.90 8.55 -9.98
CA TYR A 221 11.67 7.13 -10.23
C TYR A 221 12.97 6.38 -10.49
N LEU A 222 13.86 6.90 -11.35
CA LEU A 222 15.15 6.29 -11.61
C LEU A 222 15.99 6.15 -10.35
N ARG A 223 16.00 7.19 -9.48
CA ARG A 223 16.70 7.13 -8.20
C ARG A 223 16.09 6.07 -7.28
N LEU A 224 14.76 6.03 -7.12
CA LEU A 224 14.08 4.99 -6.35
C LEU A 224 14.40 3.60 -6.89
N PHE A 225 14.29 3.39 -8.20
CA PHE A 225 14.50 2.08 -8.82
C PHE A 225 15.95 1.58 -8.66
N ARG A 226 16.95 2.49 -8.71
CA ARG A 226 18.34 2.13 -8.37
C ARG A 226 18.48 1.68 -6.93
N ILE A 227 17.89 2.44 -5.99
CA ILE A 227 17.89 2.04 -4.57
C ILE A 227 17.26 0.64 -4.40
N LEU A 228 16.10 0.39 -5.02
CA LEU A 228 15.43 -0.90 -4.94
C LEU A 228 16.26 -2.04 -5.55
N LYS A 229 16.91 -1.80 -6.70
CA LYS A 229 17.86 -2.76 -7.30
C LYS A 229 19.03 -3.04 -6.37
N ASP A 230 19.67 -2.00 -5.83
CA ASP A 230 20.88 -2.11 -5.00
C ASP A 230 20.62 -2.89 -3.70
N ILE A 231 19.41 -2.77 -3.14
CA ILE A 231 19.01 -3.54 -1.94
C ILE A 231 18.45 -4.92 -2.26
N GLY A 232 18.37 -5.31 -3.53
CA GLY A 232 17.79 -6.61 -3.93
C GLY A 232 16.30 -6.72 -3.67
N TYR A 233 15.53 -5.63 -3.82
CA TYR A 233 14.09 -5.62 -3.60
C TYR A 233 13.34 -6.37 -4.71
N GLU A 234 12.52 -7.36 -4.35
CA GLU A 234 11.73 -8.20 -5.27
C GLU A 234 10.22 -8.01 -5.11
N GLY A 235 9.78 -7.12 -4.20
CA GLY A 235 8.37 -6.85 -3.89
C GLY A 235 7.64 -6.06 -4.99
N GLY A 236 6.42 -5.62 -4.67
CA GLY A 236 5.61 -4.80 -5.57
C GLY A 236 5.95 -3.31 -5.49
N VAL A 237 6.04 -2.67 -6.65
CA VAL A 237 6.03 -1.21 -6.80
C VAL A 237 4.71 -0.85 -7.46
N SER A 238 3.79 -0.33 -6.67
CA SER A 238 2.40 -0.12 -7.06
C SER A 238 2.14 1.29 -7.56
N ALA A 239 1.55 1.41 -8.74
CA ALA A 239 0.97 2.66 -9.20
C ALA A 239 -0.31 2.92 -8.37
N ALA A 240 -0.14 3.62 -7.25
CA ALA A 240 -1.17 3.98 -6.28
C ALA A 240 -1.41 5.49 -6.34
N CYS A 241 -2.23 5.93 -7.30
CA CYS A 241 -2.33 7.33 -7.68
C CYS A 241 -3.74 7.70 -8.17
N PRO A 242 -4.10 8.97 -8.17
CA PRO A 242 -5.18 9.44 -9.01
C PRO A 242 -4.82 9.22 -10.48
N TRP A 243 -5.81 8.80 -11.28
CA TRP A 243 -5.62 8.61 -12.71
C TRP A 243 -6.28 9.74 -13.49
N VAL A 244 -5.58 10.26 -14.49
CA VAL A 244 -6.05 11.37 -15.33
C VAL A 244 -5.96 11.00 -16.80
N SER A 245 -6.86 11.56 -17.62
CA SER A 245 -6.79 11.39 -19.07
C SER A 245 -5.64 12.25 -19.65
N THR A 246 -4.68 11.61 -20.30
CA THR A 246 -3.57 12.31 -20.98
C THR A 246 -3.93 12.78 -22.38
N VAL A 247 -5.11 12.42 -22.89
CA VAL A 247 -5.61 12.82 -24.21
C VAL A 247 -6.78 13.79 -24.14
N GLY A 248 -7.19 14.18 -22.93
CA GLY A 248 -8.38 15.02 -22.66
C GLY A 248 -9.68 14.22 -22.64
N GLY A 249 -10.75 14.84 -22.14
CA GLY A 249 -12.06 14.20 -22.00
C GLY A 249 -12.14 13.21 -20.84
N MET A 250 -13.02 12.22 -20.95
CA MET A 250 -13.19 11.16 -19.96
C MET A 250 -11.95 10.30 -19.86
N LEU A 251 -11.68 9.77 -18.65
CA LEU A 251 -10.61 8.82 -18.41
C LEU A 251 -10.86 7.52 -19.18
N ASP A 252 -9.95 7.18 -20.10
CA ASP A 252 -9.82 5.82 -20.65
C ASP A 252 -8.81 5.06 -19.79
N PHE A 253 -9.31 4.35 -18.79
CA PHE A 253 -8.46 3.68 -17.80
C PHE A 253 -7.57 2.61 -18.44
N GLY A 254 -8.06 1.92 -19.48
CA GLY A 254 -7.29 0.92 -20.24
C GLY A 254 -6.10 1.54 -20.97
N LEU A 255 -6.33 2.66 -21.65
CA LEU A 255 -5.30 3.40 -22.33
C LEU A 255 -4.23 3.91 -21.37
N GLU A 256 -4.66 4.54 -20.27
CA GLU A 256 -3.71 5.16 -19.33
C GLU A 256 -2.92 4.11 -18.55
N THR A 257 -3.53 2.99 -18.13
CA THR A 257 -2.79 1.89 -17.48
C THR A 257 -1.77 1.25 -18.43
N SER A 258 -2.07 1.17 -19.74
CA SER A 258 -1.13 0.69 -20.75
C SER A 258 0.06 1.63 -20.95
N LYS A 259 -0.17 2.94 -21.00
CA LYS A 259 0.90 3.94 -21.12
C LYS A 259 1.82 3.93 -19.89
N THR A 260 1.24 3.95 -18.71
CA THR A 260 1.97 3.93 -17.44
C THR A 260 2.81 2.66 -17.30
N LEU A 261 2.25 1.49 -17.63
CA LEU A 261 3.00 0.25 -17.58
C LEU A 261 4.22 0.26 -18.50
N ARG A 262 4.06 0.73 -19.74
CA ARG A 262 5.19 0.83 -20.69
C ARG A 262 6.27 1.78 -20.19
N TYR A 263 5.86 2.93 -19.67
CA TYR A 263 6.78 3.92 -19.10
C TYR A 263 7.57 3.35 -17.91
N LEU A 264 6.88 2.74 -16.93
CA LEU A 264 7.54 2.15 -15.77
C LEU A 264 8.47 0.98 -16.13
N ARG A 265 8.06 0.16 -17.11
CA ARG A 265 8.87 -0.95 -17.60
C ARG A 265 10.15 -0.43 -18.25
N ASP A 266 10.06 0.59 -19.10
CA ASP A 266 11.23 1.21 -19.74
C ASP A 266 12.22 1.76 -18.69
N LEU A 267 11.73 2.46 -17.67
CA LEU A 267 12.58 2.96 -16.59
C LEU A 267 13.24 1.82 -15.79
N ARG A 268 12.48 0.78 -15.45
CA ARG A 268 13.03 -0.38 -14.75
C ARG A 268 14.09 -1.08 -15.56
N ASP A 269 13.82 -1.36 -16.83
CA ASP A 269 14.74 -2.05 -17.73
C ASP A 269 16.04 -1.25 -17.94
N ARG A 270 15.94 0.08 -18.04
CA ARG A 270 17.12 0.97 -18.08
C ARG A 270 17.98 0.81 -16.82
N VAL A 271 17.38 0.82 -15.63
CA VAL A 271 18.10 0.66 -14.36
C VAL A 271 18.74 -0.73 -14.24
N TYR A 272 18.05 -1.79 -14.67
CA TYR A 272 18.58 -3.15 -14.56
C TYR A 272 19.60 -3.50 -15.66
N SER A 273 19.73 -2.67 -16.71
CA SER A 273 20.77 -2.79 -17.74
C SER A 273 22.07 -2.04 -17.41
N GLU A 274 22.06 -1.16 -16.41
CA GLU A 274 23.24 -0.49 -15.85
C GLU A 274 24.09 -1.51 -15.03
#